data_e3f22986f0fb65c19b8ae579498cec05
#
_entry.id   e3f22986f0fb65c19b8ae579498cec05
#
_cell.length_a   1.000
_cell.length_b   1.000
_cell.length_c   1.000
_cell.angle_alpha   90.00
_cell.angle_beta   90.00
_cell.angle_gamma   90.00
#
_symmetry.space_group_name_H-M   'P 1'
#
loop_
_entity.id
_entity.type
_entity.pdbx_description
1 polymer ?
#
loop_
_entity_poly.entity_id
_entity_poly.type
_entity_poly.pdbx_seq_one_letter_code
_entity_poly.pdbx_strand_id
1 'polypeptide(L)'
;MQKTLLEALAIDAETTSVIAVVGGGGKTSLIFRLMEEFVADGKKVIVTTTTHMAYEPDRPFAEDGDTDKICDQLKNFGYTVAAGLDRSKGKIGCLPEEKLPELKKLCDVLLIEADGAKHLPLKVPGEWEPVIPEFVNLVIGVIGMDALGEPIRKTCHRPEKVS
;
A
#
# COMPACT_ATOMS: atom_id res chain seq x y z
N MET A 1 -11.57 16.69 -19.57
CA MET A 1 -11.69 15.47 -18.74
C MET A 1 -10.53 15.44 -17.76
N GLN A 2 -10.78 15.17 -16.50
CA GLN A 2 -9.72 15.01 -15.51
C GLN A 2 -9.08 13.63 -15.73
N LYS A 3 -7.76 13.57 -15.85
CA LYS A 3 -7.05 12.29 -15.96
C LYS A 3 -7.25 11.45 -14.71
N THR A 4 -7.38 10.15 -14.86
CA THR A 4 -7.32 9.20 -13.75
C THR A 4 -5.89 9.14 -13.18
N LEU A 5 -5.73 8.59 -12.00
CA LEU A 5 -4.41 8.40 -11.42
C LEU A 5 -3.61 7.33 -12.18
N LEU A 6 -4.27 6.28 -12.65
CA LEU A 6 -3.68 5.26 -13.51
C LEU A 6 -3.10 5.89 -14.79
N GLU A 7 -3.86 6.75 -15.47
CA GLU A 7 -3.38 7.49 -16.66
C GLU A 7 -2.23 8.45 -16.33
N ALA A 8 -2.33 9.16 -15.19
CA ALA A 8 -1.31 10.14 -14.80
C ALA A 8 0.04 9.48 -14.45
N LEU A 9 0.01 8.29 -13.89
CA LEU A 9 1.19 7.49 -13.54
C LEU A 9 1.61 6.53 -14.67
N ALA A 10 0.92 6.55 -15.82
CA ALA A 10 1.14 5.63 -16.93
C ALA A 10 1.11 4.14 -16.51
N ILE A 11 0.20 3.80 -15.61
CA ILE A 11 0.00 2.42 -15.15
C ILE A 11 -0.90 1.70 -16.15
N ASP A 12 -0.38 0.64 -16.72
CA ASP A 12 -1.15 -0.26 -17.56
C ASP A 12 -1.85 -1.32 -16.68
N ALA A 13 -3.16 -1.22 -16.54
CA ALA A 13 -3.97 -2.10 -15.71
C ALA A 13 -4.03 -3.56 -16.21
N GLU A 14 -3.62 -3.82 -17.46
CA GLU A 14 -3.59 -5.19 -18.00
C GLU A 14 -2.28 -5.93 -17.67
N THR A 15 -1.19 -5.19 -17.55
CA THR A 15 0.14 -5.77 -17.31
C THR A 15 0.67 -5.57 -15.90
N THR A 16 0.16 -4.56 -15.17
CA THR A 16 0.60 -4.23 -13.81
C THR A 16 -0.28 -4.93 -12.78
N SER A 17 0.24 -5.95 -12.14
CA SER A 17 -0.50 -6.77 -11.18
C SER A 17 -0.04 -6.67 -9.73
N VAL A 18 1.16 -6.16 -9.46
CA VAL A 18 1.67 -5.97 -8.10
C VAL A 18 2.40 -4.64 -7.97
N ILE A 19 1.87 -3.77 -7.13
CA ILE A 19 2.40 -2.42 -6.91
C ILE A 19 2.84 -2.27 -5.47
N ALA A 20 4.09 -1.90 -5.24
CA ALA A 20 4.59 -1.50 -3.93
C ALA A 20 4.67 0.03 -3.84
N VAL A 21 4.16 0.60 -2.76
CA VAL A 21 4.20 2.04 -2.49
C VAL A 21 5.14 2.31 -1.31
N VAL A 22 6.13 3.15 -1.53
CA VAL A 22 7.20 3.49 -0.58
C VAL A 22 7.32 5.00 -0.38
N GLY A 23 8.13 5.43 0.58
CA GLY A 23 8.43 6.84 0.85
C GLY A 23 7.61 7.44 1.97
N GLY A 24 7.36 8.76 1.92
CA GLY A 24 6.68 9.54 2.95
C GLY A 24 5.43 10.25 2.43
N GLY A 25 4.53 10.62 3.33
CA GLY A 25 3.37 11.49 3.05
C GLY A 25 2.39 11.00 1.98
N GLY A 26 1.23 10.48 2.39
CA GLY A 26 0.13 10.17 1.46
C GLY A 26 0.13 8.78 0.82
N LYS A 27 1.02 7.84 1.21
CA LYS A 27 1.05 6.47 0.66
C LYS A 27 -0.29 5.75 0.77
N THR A 28 -0.86 5.71 1.97
CA THR A 28 -2.14 5.05 2.23
C THR A 28 -3.26 5.65 1.37
N SER A 29 -3.32 6.98 1.27
CA SER A 29 -4.29 7.68 0.41
C SER A 29 -4.11 7.34 -1.07
N LEU A 30 -2.86 7.27 -1.53
CA LEU A 30 -2.53 6.86 -2.90
C LEU A 30 -2.98 5.43 -3.18
N ILE A 31 -2.68 4.49 -2.26
CA ILE A 31 -3.07 3.08 -2.38
C ILE A 31 -4.59 2.94 -2.52
N PHE A 32 -5.36 3.58 -1.64
CA PHE A 32 -6.81 3.48 -1.70
C PHE A 32 -7.38 4.18 -2.93
N ARG A 33 -6.77 5.27 -3.40
CA ARG A 33 -7.19 5.89 -4.66
C ARG A 33 -6.91 5.01 -5.87
N LEU A 34 -5.75 4.36 -5.95
CA LEU A 34 -5.46 3.37 -6.99
C LEU A 34 -6.43 2.19 -6.91
N MET A 35 -6.72 1.69 -5.70
CA MET A 35 -7.69 0.62 -5.50
C MET A 35 -9.06 0.99 -6.07
N GLU A 36 -9.57 2.20 -5.78
CA GLU A 36 -10.85 2.67 -6.31
C GLU A 36 -10.88 2.69 -7.84
N GLU A 37 -9.81 3.16 -8.48
CA GLU A 37 -9.73 3.21 -9.94
C GLU A 37 -9.64 1.81 -10.56
N PHE A 38 -8.83 0.90 -10.01
CA PHE A 38 -8.78 -0.49 -10.48
C PHE A 38 -10.12 -1.22 -10.30
N VAL A 39 -10.81 -1.00 -9.19
CA VAL A 39 -12.15 -1.59 -8.96
C VAL A 39 -13.16 -1.03 -9.95
N ALA A 40 -13.09 0.27 -10.27
CA ALA A 40 -13.95 0.88 -11.29
C ALA A 40 -13.70 0.29 -12.70
N ASP A 41 -12.47 -0.16 -12.97
CA ASP A 41 -12.10 -0.89 -14.19
C ASP A 41 -12.44 -2.39 -14.12
N GLY A 42 -13.16 -2.83 -13.08
CA GLY A 42 -13.62 -4.22 -12.92
C GLY A 42 -12.56 -5.20 -12.39
N LYS A 43 -11.41 -4.71 -11.92
CA LYS A 43 -10.35 -5.55 -11.34
C LYS A 43 -10.66 -5.89 -9.88
N LYS A 44 -10.27 -7.08 -9.46
CA LYS A 44 -10.28 -7.51 -8.04
C LYS A 44 -8.99 -7.08 -7.39
N VAL A 45 -9.08 -6.31 -6.30
CA VAL A 45 -7.92 -5.69 -5.66
C VAL A 45 -7.76 -6.18 -4.23
N ILE A 46 -6.54 -6.57 -3.85
CA ILE A 46 -6.15 -6.77 -2.45
C ILE A 46 -5.17 -5.67 -2.06
N VAL A 47 -5.44 -5.03 -0.93
CA VAL A 47 -4.51 -4.10 -0.27
C VAL A 47 -3.86 -4.82 0.90
N THR A 48 -2.54 -4.71 1.04
CA THR A 48 -1.79 -5.29 2.16
C THR A 48 -0.61 -4.40 2.55
N THR A 49 0.15 -4.81 3.56
CA THR A 49 1.35 -4.10 3.99
C THR A 49 2.46 -5.07 4.38
N THR A 50 3.71 -4.69 4.13
CA THR A 50 4.90 -5.34 4.68
C THR A 50 5.46 -4.61 5.90
N THR A 51 4.73 -3.62 6.42
CA THR A 51 5.06 -2.83 7.60
C THR A 51 3.82 -2.66 8.50
N HIS A 52 3.44 -1.44 8.82
CA HIS A 52 2.25 -1.12 9.60
C HIS A 52 1.49 0.03 8.95
N MET A 53 0.16 -0.10 8.89
CA MET A 53 -0.72 0.99 8.47
C MET A 53 -1.91 1.13 9.44
N ALA A 54 -2.67 2.21 9.34
CA ALA A 54 -3.85 2.41 10.17
C ALA A 54 -4.92 1.35 9.86
N TYR A 55 -5.60 0.86 10.89
CA TYR A 55 -6.79 0.05 10.72
C TYR A 55 -8.00 0.94 10.48
N GLU A 56 -8.73 0.69 9.40
CA GLU A 56 -9.97 1.38 9.06
C GLU A 56 -11.13 0.38 9.16
N PRO A 57 -11.93 0.41 10.26
CA PRO A 57 -12.93 -0.62 10.55
C PRO A 57 -14.08 -0.66 9.53
N ASP A 58 -14.32 0.44 8.83
CA ASP A 58 -15.41 0.55 7.83
C ASP A 58 -15.04 -0.06 6.47
N ARG A 59 -13.80 -0.50 6.29
CA ARG A 59 -13.36 -1.15 5.06
C ARG A 59 -13.47 -2.67 5.15
N PRO A 60 -13.76 -3.36 4.04
CA PRO A 60 -13.62 -4.82 3.96
C PRO A 60 -12.23 -5.26 4.43
N PHE A 61 -12.18 -6.11 5.45
CA PHE A 61 -10.93 -6.53 6.08
C PHE A 61 -10.92 -8.04 6.31
N ALA A 62 -9.87 -8.71 5.83
CA ALA A 62 -9.60 -10.12 6.05
C ALA A 62 -8.39 -10.28 6.98
N GLU A 63 -8.66 -10.52 8.27
CA GLU A 63 -7.63 -10.72 9.30
C GLU A 63 -6.81 -11.97 8.97
N ASP A 64 -5.48 -11.87 9.16
CA ASP A 64 -4.51 -12.95 8.95
C ASP A 64 -4.53 -13.59 7.56
N GLY A 65 -5.10 -12.87 6.57
CA GLY A 65 -5.18 -13.37 5.21
C GLY A 65 -6.13 -14.55 5.02
N ASP A 66 -7.24 -14.55 5.75
CA ASP A 66 -8.33 -15.54 5.63
C ASP A 66 -8.86 -15.59 4.19
N THR A 67 -8.57 -16.70 3.52
CA THR A 67 -8.85 -16.88 2.09
C THR A 67 -10.34 -16.88 1.76
N ASP A 68 -11.19 -17.50 2.59
CA ASP A 68 -12.63 -17.56 2.36
C ASP A 68 -13.23 -16.18 2.48
N LYS A 69 -12.82 -15.43 3.49
CA LYS A 69 -13.23 -14.04 3.70
C LYS A 69 -12.74 -13.12 2.59
N ILE A 70 -11.51 -13.30 2.11
CA ILE A 70 -10.97 -12.58 0.94
C ILE A 70 -11.86 -12.81 -0.27
N CYS A 71 -12.14 -14.08 -0.61
CA CYS A 71 -12.95 -14.43 -1.77
C CYS A 71 -14.35 -13.81 -1.70
N ASP A 72 -15.00 -13.87 -0.54
CA ASP A 72 -16.33 -13.28 -0.34
C ASP A 72 -16.29 -11.75 -0.49
N GLN A 73 -15.29 -11.08 0.08
CA GLN A 73 -15.16 -9.63 0.00
C GLN A 73 -14.81 -9.16 -1.42
N LEU A 74 -13.93 -9.84 -2.13
CA LEU A 74 -13.63 -9.54 -3.53
C LEU A 74 -14.86 -9.69 -4.44
N LYS A 75 -15.73 -10.67 -4.15
CA LYS A 75 -16.99 -10.87 -4.88
C LYS A 75 -18.00 -9.77 -4.61
N ASN A 76 -18.12 -9.32 -3.35
CA ASN A 76 -19.15 -8.38 -2.92
C ASN A 76 -18.75 -6.91 -3.12
N PHE A 77 -17.47 -6.58 -2.95
CA PHE A 77 -16.95 -5.19 -2.93
C PHE A 77 -15.92 -4.91 -4.03
N GLY A 78 -15.40 -5.93 -4.72
CA GLY A 78 -14.30 -5.78 -5.67
C GLY A 78 -12.92 -5.65 -5.00
N TYR A 79 -12.85 -5.41 -3.69
CA TYR A 79 -11.59 -5.29 -2.95
C TYR A 79 -11.68 -5.79 -1.52
N THR A 80 -10.50 -6.00 -0.91
CA THR A 80 -10.34 -6.24 0.52
C THR A 80 -8.97 -5.74 1.00
N VAL A 81 -8.87 -5.46 2.30
CA VAL A 81 -7.58 -5.29 2.99
C VAL A 81 -7.24 -6.60 3.69
N ALA A 82 -6.09 -7.19 3.38
CA ALA A 82 -5.63 -8.45 3.99
C ALA A 82 -4.34 -8.21 4.79
N ALA A 83 -4.40 -8.35 6.12
CA ALA A 83 -3.28 -8.04 7.00
C ALA A 83 -3.46 -8.69 8.39
N GLY A 84 -2.40 -8.76 9.18
CA GLY A 84 -2.50 -9.04 10.61
C GLY A 84 -3.11 -7.86 11.37
N LEU A 85 -3.81 -8.09 12.47
CA LEU A 85 -4.44 -7.03 13.27
C LEU A 85 -3.80 -6.90 14.66
N ASP A 86 -3.12 -5.78 14.90
CA ASP A 86 -2.69 -5.38 16.24
C ASP A 86 -3.80 -4.55 16.93
N ARG A 87 -4.68 -5.25 17.64
CA ARG A 87 -5.82 -4.64 18.34
C ARG A 87 -5.38 -3.66 19.43
N SER A 88 -4.19 -3.87 20.01
CA SER A 88 -3.68 -3.01 21.09
C SER A 88 -3.27 -1.63 20.61
N LYS A 89 -2.88 -1.52 19.34
CA LYS A 89 -2.44 -0.26 18.72
C LYS A 89 -3.42 0.32 17.70
N GLY A 90 -4.53 -0.39 17.40
CA GLY A 90 -5.45 0.03 16.34
C GLY A 90 -4.77 0.08 14.96
N LYS A 91 -3.83 -0.84 14.72
CA LYS A 91 -3.05 -0.92 13.47
C LYS A 91 -3.14 -2.30 12.86
N ILE A 92 -2.93 -2.35 11.58
CA ILE A 92 -2.68 -3.58 10.85
C ILE A 92 -1.19 -3.70 10.52
N GLY A 93 -0.71 -4.93 10.45
CA GLY A 93 0.71 -5.26 10.23
C GLY A 93 0.89 -6.29 9.11
N CYS A 94 2.15 -6.60 8.85
CA CYS A 94 2.50 -7.57 7.82
C CYS A 94 1.89 -8.96 8.13
N LEU A 95 1.57 -9.66 7.05
CA LEU A 95 1.34 -11.10 7.08
C LEU A 95 2.68 -11.83 7.00
N PRO A 96 2.73 -13.13 7.34
CA PRO A 96 3.88 -13.97 7.02
C PRO A 96 4.25 -13.87 5.53
N GLU A 97 5.53 -13.87 5.23
CA GLU A 97 6.03 -13.62 3.87
C GLU A 97 5.46 -14.60 2.83
N GLU A 98 5.27 -15.85 3.22
CA GLU A 98 4.69 -16.91 2.40
C GLU A 98 3.22 -16.64 2.00
N LYS A 99 2.52 -15.78 2.72
CA LYS A 99 1.13 -15.41 2.41
C LYS A 99 1.02 -14.45 1.22
N LEU A 100 2.01 -13.61 0.98
CA LEU A 100 1.93 -12.60 -0.08
C LEU A 100 1.77 -13.22 -1.49
N PRO A 101 2.53 -14.27 -1.88
CA PRO A 101 2.28 -14.96 -3.15
C PRO A 101 0.91 -15.64 -3.24
N GLU A 102 0.34 -16.07 -2.11
CA GLU A 102 -1.02 -16.63 -2.06
C GLU A 102 -2.06 -15.55 -2.35
N LEU A 103 -1.93 -14.36 -1.72
CA LEU A 103 -2.82 -13.21 -1.97
C LEU A 103 -2.81 -12.81 -3.45
N LYS A 104 -1.64 -12.78 -4.08
CA LYS A 104 -1.51 -12.46 -5.51
C LYS A 104 -2.33 -13.39 -6.40
N LYS A 105 -2.48 -14.67 -6.04
CA LYS A 105 -3.27 -15.64 -6.83
C LYS A 105 -4.77 -15.42 -6.72
N LEU A 106 -5.24 -14.68 -5.72
CA LEU A 106 -6.65 -14.44 -5.44
C LEU A 106 -7.20 -13.16 -6.08
N CYS A 107 -6.33 -12.29 -6.59
CA CYS A 107 -6.71 -10.98 -7.13
C CYS A 107 -6.04 -10.67 -8.47
N ASP A 108 -6.59 -9.69 -9.18
CA ASP A 108 -5.99 -9.15 -10.39
C ASP A 108 -4.85 -8.19 -10.04
N VAL A 109 -5.03 -7.37 -8.99
CA VAL A 109 -4.05 -6.38 -8.54
C VAL A 109 -3.80 -6.49 -7.03
N LEU A 110 -2.53 -6.57 -6.64
CA LEU A 110 -2.07 -6.53 -5.26
C LEU A 110 -1.36 -5.20 -4.99
N LEU A 111 -1.90 -4.39 -4.08
CA LEU A 111 -1.32 -3.12 -3.64
C LEU A 111 -0.66 -3.30 -2.28
N ILE A 112 0.61 -2.93 -2.16
CA ILE A 112 1.42 -3.16 -0.96
C ILE A 112 1.96 -1.83 -0.41
N GLU A 113 1.60 -1.47 0.83
CA GLU A 113 2.34 -0.43 1.55
C GLU A 113 3.63 -1.04 2.11
N ALA A 114 4.76 -0.75 1.47
CA ALA A 114 6.04 -1.42 1.73
C ALA A 114 7.00 -0.62 2.62
N ASP A 115 6.54 0.48 3.21
CA ASP A 115 7.42 1.40 3.94
C ASP A 115 6.66 2.25 4.96
N GLY A 116 7.18 2.36 6.18
CA GLY A 116 6.64 3.22 7.23
C GLY A 116 7.38 4.56 7.32
N ALA A 117 6.69 5.70 7.35
CA ALA A 117 7.28 7.05 7.39
C ALA A 117 6.92 7.85 8.66
N LYS A 118 6.25 7.25 9.64
CA LYS A 118 5.80 7.93 10.88
C LYS A 118 5.02 9.22 10.61
N HIS A 119 4.17 9.22 9.57
CA HIS A 119 3.38 10.36 9.11
C HIS A 119 4.21 11.56 8.61
N LEU A 120 5.53 11.41 8.40
CA LEU A 120 6.35 12.47 7.83
C LEU A 120 6.30 12.45 6.30
N PRO A 121 6.36 13.64 5.66
CA PRO A 121 6.24 13.77 4.21
C PRO A 121 7.44 13.25 3.43
N LEU A 122 8.60 13.16 4.08
CA LEU A 122 9.83 12.61 3.51
C LEU A 122 10.32 11.42 4.34
N LYS A 123 11.06 10.54 3.70
CA LYS A 123 11.76 9.44 4.38
C LYS A 123 13.06 9.09 3.69
N VAL A 124 14.09 8.82 4.49
CA VAL A 124 15.26 8.04 4.07
C VAL A 124 15.08 6.61 4.57
N PRO A 125 15.18 5.60 3.70
CA PRO A 125 15.04 4.20 4.10
C PRO A 125 16.06 3.79 5.16
N GLY A 126 15.66 2.85 6.03
CA GLY A 126 16.58 2.14 6.91
C GLY A 126 17.41 1.11 6.15
N GLU A 127 18.27 0.39 6.87
CA GLU A 127 19.14 -0.64 6.30
C GLU A 127 18.34 -1.80 5.69
N TRP A 128 17.19 -2.12 6.30
CA TRP A 128 16.29 -3.21 5.92
C TRP A 128 14.96 -2.73 5.34
N GLU A 129 14.94 -1.50 4.84
CA GLU A 129 13.75 -0.88 4.25
C GLU A 129 14.08 -0.28 2.88
N PRO A 130 13.12 -0.22 1.99
CA PRO A 130 11.77 -0.79 2.09
C PRO A 130 11.75 -2.32 1.92
N VAL A 131 10.75 -2.99 2.51
CA VAL A 131 10.53 -4.43 2.35
C VAL A 131 9.65 -4.66 1.12
N ILE A 132 10.28 -4.81 -0.03
CA ILE A 132 9.62 -5.01 -1.33
C ILE A 132 9.76 -6.47 -1.74
N PRO A 133 8.64 -7.22 -1.89
CA PRO A 133 8.69 -8.60 -2.40
C PRO A 133 9.27 -8.67 -3.82
N GLU A 134 10.00 -9.74 -4.13
CA GLU A 134 10.67 -9.93 -5.45
C GLU A 134 9.70 -9.95 -6.63
N PHE A 135 8.45 -10.34 -6.42
CA PHE A 135 7.43 -10.42 -7.47
C PHE A 135 6.68 -9.09 -7.73
N VAL A 136 7.10 -7.98 -7.10
CA VAL A 136 6.58 -6.63 -7.38
C VAL A 136 7.02 -6.21 -8.78
N ASN A 137 6.07 -5.76 -9.61
CA ASN A 137 6.38 -5.30 -10.95
C ASN A 137 6.31 -3.78 -11.13
N LEU A 138 5.83 -3.04 -10.13
CA LEU A 138 5.89 -1.58 -10.13
C LEU A 138 6.15 -1.07 -8.70
N VAL A 139 7.09 -0.15 -8.55
CA VAL A 139 7.33 0.57 -7.29
C VAL A 139 7.01 2.05 -7.47
N ILE A 140 6.17 2.60 -6.59
CA ILE A 140 5.81 4.01 -6.59
C ILE A 140 6.41 4.68 -5.35
N GLY A 141 7.30 5.65 -5.57
CA GLY A 141 7.85 6.49 -4.51
C GLY A 141 6.97 7.71 -4.26
N VAL A 142 6.59 7.96 -3.01
CA VAL A 142 5.73 9.08 -2.59
C VAL A 142 6.52 10.08 -1.76
N ILE A 143 6.33 11.36 -2.06
CA ILE A 143 6.85 12.49 -1.30
C ILE A 143 5.69 13.44 -1.02
N GLY A 144 5.48 13.80 0.26
CA GLY A 144 4.47 14.76 0.64
C GLY A 144 4.86 16.19 0.25
N MET A 145 3.97 16.92 -0.40
CA MET A 145 4.20 18.29 -0.85
C MET A 145 4.38 19.28 0.31
N ASP A 146 3.92 18.96 1.50
CA ASP A 146 4.11 19.70 2.75
C ASP A 146 5.55 19.70 3.26
N ALA A 147 6.45 18.95 2.61
CA ALA A 147 7.89 19.05 2.82
C ALA A 147 8.54 20.25 2.12
N LEU A 148 7.89 20.83 1.12
CA LEU A 148 8.48 21.91 0.33
C LEU A 148 8.66 23.18 1.14
N GLY A 149 9.90 23.71 1.13
CA GLY A 149 10.27 24.92 1.87
C GLY A 149 10.48 24.70 3.36
N GLU A 150 10.28 23.51 3.87
CA GLU A 150 10.48 23.17 5.27
C GLU A 150 11.85 22.51 5.53
N PRO A 151 12.44 22.70 6.74
CA PRO A 151 13.70 22.05 7.09
C PRO A 151 13.59 20.53 7.10
N ILE A 152 14.53 19.84 6.45
CA ILE A 152 14.60 18.37 6.36
C ILE A 152 14.47 17.71 7.74
N ARG A 153 15.07 18.29 8.78
CA ARG A 153 15.01 17.75 10.16
C ARG A 153 13.60 17.68 10.75
N LYS A 154 12.66 18.49 10.22
CA LYS A 154 11.26 18.50 10.67
C LYS A 154 10.36 17.60 9.83
N THR A 155 10.72 17.40 8.57
CA THR A 155 9.84 16.79 7.56
C THR A 155 10.27 15.40 7.13
N CYS A 156 11.49 14.99 7.47
CA CYS A 156 12.06 13.72 7.04
C CYS A 156 12.15 12.70 8.19
N HIS A 157 11.68 11.49 7.95
CA HIS A 157 11.99 10.36 8.82
C HIS A 157 13.42 9.90 8.55
N ARG A 158 14.29 9.88 9.56
CA ARG A 158 15.74 9.67 9.52
C ARG A 158 16.50 10.79 8.79
N PRO A 159 16.34 12.06 9.22
CA PRO A 159 17.01 13.18 8.58
C PRO A 159 18.55 13.13 8.71
N GLU A 160 19.05 12.38 9.69
CA GLU A 160 20.49 12.15 9.91
C GLU A 160 21.17 11.35 8.80
N LYS A 161 20.38 10.67 7.96
CA LYS A 161 20.88 9.91 6.79
C LYS A 161 20.88 10.73 5.50
N VAL A 162 20.44 11.98 5.55
CA VAL A 162 20.52 12.90 4.42
C VAL A 162 21.89 13.55 4.44
N SER A 163 22.77 13.16 3.53
CA SER A 163 24.12 13.74 3.35
C SER A 163 24.12 14.83 2.29
#